data_f03db30f9ae4ac747c82e7c5c4abbbc0
#
_entry.id   f03db30f9ae4ac747c82e7c5c4abbbc0
#
_cell.length_a   1.000
_cell.length_b   1.000
_cell.length_c   1.000
_cell.angle_alpha   90.00
_cell.angle_beta   90.00
_cell.angle_gamma   90.00
#
_symmetry.space_group_name_H-M   'P 1'
#
loop_
_entity.id
_entity.type
_entity.pdbx_description
1 polymer ?
#
loop_
_entity_poly.entity_id
_entity_poly.type
_entity_poly.pdbx_seq_one_letter_code
_entity_poly.pdbx_strand_id
1 'polypeptide(L)'
;WEVPQSAVVLIGERGDGKSSVFKILGRLFGRHYMSVTQSSQLLGKFNQHLMDKVLVLADEAVWGGSKESEGVLKVLISEDKRTIEIKGGAIFDVDNCLGVGICSNNDWVVPVGRHERRFLVLRVGRGVGGDLDFWDRMYSVMSAAGGGLGRMLWDLKHYSPEGWRGNRPPMTDAAREQQDMGVERWVQFLRELELREDEEFWEDVLYERYAAWHKEHGGKWGAETAVVFYKRVQRMFPWAIRNRVKVSEGKRRGRIKFVRVAESLRLFMG
;
A
#
# COMPACT_ATOMS: atom_id res chain seq x y z
N TRP A 1 -6.32 -21.55 14.53
CA TRP A 1 -5.43 -20.58 13.87
C TRP A 1 -6.30 -19.42 13.39
N GLU A 2 -5.88 -18.20 13.67
CA GLU A 2 -6.58 -17.00 13.23
C GLU A 2 -5.74 -16.31 12.15
N VAL A 3 -6.43 -15.71 11.17
CA VAL A 3 -5.79 -14.87 10.16
C VAL A 3 -5.22 -13.63 10.85
N PRO A 4 -3.96 -13.25 10.61
CA PRO A 4 -3.36 -12.06 11.25
C PRO A 4 -4.09 -10.75 10.93
N GLN A 5 -4.81 -10.67 9.82
CA GLN A 5 -5.63 -9.55 9.33
C GLN A 5 -4.86 -8.24 9.10
N SER A 6 -3.55 -8.24 9.33
CA SER A 6 -2.67 -7.13 8.97
C SER A 6 -1.29 -7.63 8.54
N ALA A 7 -0.66 -6.91 7.63
CA ALA A 7 0.72 -7.09 7.22
C ALA A 7 1.60 -6.04 7.90
N VAL A 8 2.81 -6.43 8.26
CA VAL A 8 3.82 -5.51 8.78
C VAL A 8 4.72 -5.04 7.65
N VAL A 9 4.78 -3.72 7.45
CA VAL A 9 5.56 -3.08 6.39
C VAL A 9 6.70 -2.28 7.03
N LEU A 10 7.93 -2.64 6.69
CA LEU A 10 9.13 -1.95 7.15
C LEU A 10 9.75 -1.16 6.00
N ILE A 11 9.80 0.16 6.13
CA ILE A 11 10.40 1.08 5.17
C ILE A 11 11.68 1.68 5.77
N GLY A 12 12.73 1.80 4.98
CA GLY A 12 13.99 2.42 5.42
C GLY A 12 15.09 2.20 4.39
N GLU A 13 16.27 2.71 4.68
CA GLU A 13 17.41 2.64 3.79
C GLU A 13 18.00 1.22 3.71
N ARG A 14 18.78 0.98 2.69
CA ARG A 14 19.50 -0.29 2.53
C ARG A 14 20.51 -0.46 3.69
N GLY A 15 20.47 -1.63 4.32
CA GLY A 15 21.36 -1.93 5.44
C GLY A 15 20.77 -1.66 6.83
N ASP A 16 19.60 -1.04 6.96
CA ASP A 16 18.95 -0.73 8.25
C ASP A 16 18.41 -1.96 9.02
N GLY A 17 18.56 -3.16 8.49
CA GLY A 17 18.16 -4.41 9.17
C GLY A 17 16.70 -4.81 9.03
N LYS A 18 15.92 -4.15 8.17
CA LYS A 18 14.50 -4.46 7.93
C LYS A 18 14.22 -5.97 7.78
N SER A 19 14.90 -6.59 6.81
CA SER A 19 14.69 -8.00 6.50
C SER A 19 15.21 -8.93 7.60
N SER A 20 16.15 -8.48 8.42
CA SER A 20 16.73 -9.28 9.52
C SER A 20 15.70 -9.65 10.57
N VAL A 21 14.77 -8.74 10.87
CA VAL A 21 13.67 -8.99 11.82
C VAL A 21 12.85 -10.20 11.37
N PHE A 22 12.40 -10.20 10.12
CA PHE A 22 11.59 -11.30 9.57
C PHE A 22 12.41 -12.58 9.35
N LYS A 23 13.68 -12.47 8.98
CA LYS A 23 14.57 -13.65 8.82
C LYS A 23 14.81 -14.36 10.15
N ILE A 24 14.98 -13.60 11.23
CA ILE A 24 15.12 -14.17 12.58
C ILE A 24 13.79 -14.79 13.04
N LEU A 25 12.69 -14.06 12.92
CA LEU A 25 11.36 -14.57 13.24
C LEU A 25 11.04 -15.83 12.41
N GLY A 26 11.39 -15.82 11.13
CA GLY A 26 11.19 -16.94 10.22
C GLY A 26 11.90 -18.24 10.66
N ARG A 27 13.01 -18.16 11.40
CA ARG A 27 13.67 -19.34 11.96
C ARG A 27 12.80 -20.11 12.94
N LEU A 28 11.85 -19.45 13.60
CA LEU A 28 10.88 -20.10 14.50
C LEU A 28 9.87 -20.95 13.72
N PHE A 29 9.58 -20.58 12.47
CA PHE A 29 8.62 -21.29 11.61
C PHE A 29 9.27 -22.35 10.70
N GLY A 30 10.60 -22.36 10.61
CA GLY A 30 11.33 -23.34 9.79
C GLY A 30 10.84 -23.35 8.34
N ARG A 31 10.42 -24.53 7.82
CA ARG A 31 9.92 -24.69 6.44
C ARG A 31 8.66 -23.87 6.13
N HIS A 32 7.93 -23.42 7.14
CA HIS A 32 6.71 -22.63 6.99
C HIS A 32 7.00 -21.12 6.84
N TYR A 33 8.27 -20.73 6.85
CA TYR A 33 8.73 -19.41 6.46
C TYR A 33 9.23 -19.40 5.01
N MET A 34 9.00 -18.31 4.31
CA MET A 34 9.54 -18.07 2.97
C MET A 34 9.86 -16.59 2.77
N SER A 35 10.95 -16.29 2.07
CA SER A 35 11.26 -14.96 1.56
C SER A 35 11.09 -14.96 0.05
N VAL A 36 10.38 -13.96 -0.47
CA VAL A 36 10.18 -13.73 -1.89
C VAL A 36 10.74 -12.37 -2.30
N THR A 37 11.34 -12.30 -3.48
CA THR A 37 11.97 -11.08 -4.00
C THR A 37 11.27 -10.54 -5.26
N GLN A 38 10.27 -11.25 -5.76
CA GLN A 38 9.49 -10.85 -6.91
C GLN A 38 7.99 -10.79 -6.56
N SER A 39 7.31 -9.73 -6.98
CA SER A 39 5.86 -9.56 -6.76
C SER A 39 5.05 -10.75 -7.28
N SER A 40 5.45 -11.33 -8.42
CA SER A 40 4.79 -12.49 -9.02
C SER A 40 4.84 -13.75 -8.13
N GLN A 41 5.82 -13.88 -7.23
CA GLN A 41 5.89 -14.98 -6.29
C GLN A 41 4.87 -14.85 -5.15
N LEU A 42 4.46 -13.62 -4.81
CA LEU A 42 3.46 -13.36 -3.78
C LEU A 42 2.05 -13.21 -4.37
N LEU A 43 1.94 -12.48 -5.48
CA LEU A 43 0.66 -12.05 -6.06
C LEU A 43 0.32 -12.77 -7.36
N GLY A 44 1.16 -13.68 -7.82
CA GLY A 44 0.97 -14.40 -9.07
C GLY A 44 -0.08 -15.51 -8.95
N LYS A 45 -0.61 -15.90 -10.11
CA LYS A 45 -1.67 -16.90 -10.25
C LYS A 45 -1.27 -18.28 -9.69
N PHE A 46 -0.07 -18.77 -10.03
CA PHE A 46 0.43 -20.07 -9.56
C PHE A 46 1.14 -19.91 -8.23
N ASN A 47 0.44 -20.23 -7.14
CA ASN A 47 0.85 -19.91 -5.78
C ASN A 47 1.01 -21.14 -4.87
N GLN A 48 1.16 -22.33 -5.44
CA GLN A 48 1.33 -23.60 -4.70
C GLN A 48 2.42 -23.53 -3.63
N HIS A 49 3.50 -22.79 -3.88
CA HIS A 49 4.62 -22.62 -2.95
C HIS A 49 4.25 -21.88 -1.66
N LEU A 50 3.10 -21.19 -1.65
CA LEU A 50 2.58 -20.53 -0.46
C LEU A 50 1.68 -21.45 0.38
N MET A 51 1.30 -22.62 -0.13
CA MET A 51 0.25 -23.47 0.44
C MET A 51 0.48 -23.81 1.93
N ASP A 52 1.71 -24.13 2.30
CA ASP A 52 2.11 -24.53 3.65
C ASP A 52 2.81 -23.40 4.44
N LYS A 53 2.79 -22.16 3.97
CA LYS A 53 3.49 -21.06 4.61
C LYS A 53 2.61 -20.38 5.66
N VAL A 54 3.25 -20.06 6.78
CA VAL A 54 2.68 -19.31 7.92
C VAL A 54 3.23 -17.87 7.94
N LEU A 55 4.47 -17.66 7.48
CA LEU A 55 5.08 -16.34 7.38
C LEU A 55 5.78 -16.19 6.02
N VAL A 56 5.43 -15.15 5.29
CA VAL A 56 6.11 -14.77 4.05
C VAL A 56 6.68 -13.36 4.20
N LEU A 57 7.97 -13.22 3.89
CA LEU A 57 8.63 -11.94 3.73
C LEU A 57 8.68 -11.58 2.23
N ALA A 58 8.04 -10.49 1.84
CA ALA A 58 8.26 -9.83 0.57
C ALA A 58 9.44 -8.84 0.72
N ASP A 59 10.65 -9.30 0.35
CA ASP A 59 11.89 -8.53 0.47
C ASP A 59 12.17 -7.82 -0.85
N GLU A 60 12.01 -6.49 -0.88
CA GLU A 60 12.09 -5.65 -2.08
C GLU A 60 11.05 -6.02 -3.18
N ALA A 61 10.08 -6.86 -2.85
CA ALA A 61 8.98 -7.21 -3.73
C ALA A 61 8.00 -6.03 -3.79
N VAL A 62 8.21 -5.17 -4.77
CA VAL A 62 7.43 -3.94 -4.93
C VAL A 62 6.03 -4.26 -5.41
N TRP A 63 5.03 -3.66 -4.76
CA TRP A 63 3.68 -3.63 -5.28
C TRP A 63 3.65 -2.87 -6.62
N GLY A 64 3.19 -3.56 -7.67
CA GLY A 64 3.24 -3.04 -9.05
C GLY A 64 2.23 -1.93 -9.38
N GLY A 65 1.50 -1.40 -8.41
CA GLY A 65 0.53 -0.31 -8.61
C GLY A 65 -0.76 -0.74 -9.32
N SER A 66 -0.97 -2.03 -9.61
CA SER A 66 -2.18 -2.50 -10.26
C SER A 66 -3.30 -2.78 -9.24
N LYS A 67 -4.55 -2.45 -9.60
CA LYS A 67 -5.72 -2.76 -8.76
C LYS A 67 -5.90 -4.27 -8.55
N GLU A 68 -5.49 -5.08 -9.51
CA GLU A 68 -5.53 -6.54 -9.42
C GLU A 68 -4.57 -7.02 -8.31
N SER A 69 -3.32 -6.57 -8.34
CA SER A 69 -2.33 -6.89 -7.31
C SER A 69 -2.76 -6.42 -5.91
N GLU A 70 -3.42 -5.26 -5.83
CA GLU A 70 -4.01 -4.77 -4.58
C GLU A 70 -5.09 -5.70 -4.05
N GLY A 71 -5.99 -6.17 -4.93
CA GLY A 71 -7.04 -7.13 -4.58
C GLY A 71 -6.47 -8.43 -4.03
N VAL A 72 -5.49 -9.03 -4.72
CA VAL A 72 -4.82 -10.27 -4.28
C VAL A 72 -4.13 -10.08 -2.93
N LEU A 73 -3.41 -8.97 -2.73
CA LEU A 73 -2.74 -8.67 -1.46
C LEU A 73 -3.74 -8.56 -0.30
N LYS A 74 -4.89 -7.92 -0.52
CA LYS A 74 -5.96 -7.81 0.48
C LYS A 74 -6.53 -9.17 0.87
N VAL A 75 -6.75 -10.06 -0.09
CA VAL A 75 -7.19 -11.44 0.15
C VAL A 75 -6.16 -12.19 0.99
N LEU A 76 -4.87 -12.14 0.61
CA LEU A 76 -3.80 -12.83 1.36
C LEU A 76 -3.72 -12.37 2.82
N ILE A 77 -3.99 -11.09 3.11
CA ILE A 77 -3.84 -10.52 4.45
C ILE A 77 -5.07 -10.78 5.33
N SER A 78 -6.29 -10.76 4.77
CA SER A 78 -7.50 -10.63 5.60
C SER A 78 -8.57 -11.67 5.38
N GLU A 79 -8.54 -12.47 4.32
CA GLU A 79 -9.57 -13.48 4.10
C GLU A 79 -9.25 -14.77 4.85
N ASP A 80 -10.28 -15.45 5.35
CA ASP A 80 -10.15 -16.70 6.12
C ASP A 80 -9.67 -17.87 5.27
N LYS A 81 -9.91 -17.80 3.97
CA LYS A 81 -9.47 -18.79 2.99
C LYS A 81 -8.72 -18.14 1.86
N ARG A 82 -7.80 -18.89 1.28
CA ARG A 82 -7.07 -18.52 0.08
C ARG A 82 -7.09 -19.64 -0.94
N THR A 83 -7.28 -19.26 -2.19
CA THR A 83 -7.27 -20.19 -3.31
C THR A 83 -5.84 -20.52 -3.72
N ILE A 84 -5.53 -21.80 -3.81
CA ILE A 84 -4.28 -22.33 -4.32
C ILE A 84 -4.49 -22.83 -5.75
N GLU A 85 -3.66 -22.34 -6.66
CA GLU A 85 -3.65 -22.81 -8.05
C GLU A 85 -2.31 -23.45 -8.38
N ILE A 86 -2.35 -24.72 -8.78
CA ILE A 86 -1.20 -25.51 -9.19
C ILE A 86 -1.04 -25.36 -10.72
N LYS A 87 0.14 -25.05 -11.20
CA LYS A 87 0.39 -24.99 -12.64
C LYS A 87 0.11 -26.33 -13.31
N GLY A 88 -0.89 -26.34 -14.19
CA GLY A 88 -1.33 -27.59 -14.86
C GLY A 88 -2.05 -28.58 -13.95
N GLY A 89 -2.47 -28.17 -12.76
CA GLY A 89 -3.10 -29.02 -11.76
C GLY A 89 -4.42 -28.43 -11.23
N ALA A 90 -4.78 -28.85 -10.03
CA ALA A 90 -6.04 -28.47 -9.37
C ALA A 90 -6.05 -27.03 -8.85
N ILE A 91 -7.25 -26.49 -8.69
CA ILE A 91 -7.54 -25.26 -7.96
C ILE A 91 -8.38 -25.65 -6.75
N PHE A 92 -7.98 -25.23 -5.56
CA PHE A 92 -8.69 -25.52 -4.32
C PHE A 92 -8.41 -24.47 -3.25
N ASP A 93 -9.28 -24.38 -2.26
CA ASP A 93 -9.14 -23.46 -1.13
C ASP A 93 -8.46 -24.14 0.05
N VAL A 94 -7.63 -23.37 0.74
CA VAL A 94 -7.03 -23.75 2.03
C VAL A 94 -7.33 -22.68 3.07
N ASP A 95 -7.31 -23.06 4.35
CA ASP A 95 -7.42 -22.09 5.43
C ASP A 95 -6.22 -21.12 5.39
N ASN A 96 -6.49 -19.86 5.61
CA ASN A 96 -5.47 -18.82 5.57
C ASN A 96 -4.94 -18.57 6.99
N CYS A 97 -3.66 -18.87 7.20
CA CYS A 97 -2.92 -18.51 8.41
C CYS A 97 -1.64 -17.72 8.09
N LEU A 98 -1.60 -17.10 6.90
CA LEU A 98 -0.41 -16.46 6.37
C LEU A 98 -0.20 -15.07 6.98
N GLY A 99 0.87 -14.91 7.74
CA GLY A 99 1.43 -13.60 8.08
C GLY A 99 2.28 -13.04 6.92
N VAL A 100 2.07 -11.78 6.60
CA VAL A 100 2.81 -11.10 5.53
C VAL A 100 3.68 -10.00 6.12
N GLY A 101 4.98 -10.11 5.89
CA GLY A 101 5.96 -9.04 6.12
C GLY A 101 6.40 -8.45 4.79
N ILE A 102 6.54 -7.15 4.72
CA ILE A 102 7.01 -6.44 3.53
C ILE A 102 8.18 -5.54 3.94
N CYS A 103 9.30 -5.65 3.25
CA CYS A 103 10.45 -4.78 3.42
C CYS A 103 10.76 -4.06 2.12
N SER A 104 10.96 -2.75 2.19
CA SER A 104 11.33 -1.97 1.01
C SER A 104 12.16 -0.74 1.35
N ASN A 105 12.99 -0.32 0.40
CA ASN A 105 13.69 0.96 0.40
C ASN A 105 13.01 2.00 -0.52
N ASN A 106 11.88 1.65 -1.14
CA ASN A 106 11.11 2.59 -1.94
C ASN A 106 10.23 3.47 -1.06
N ASP A 107 9.95 4.68 -1.55
CA ASP A 107 9.08 5.62 -0.84
C ASP A 107 7.63 5.12 -0.82
N TRP A 108 7.12 4.60 -1.92
CA TRP A 108 5.77 4.05 -2.01
C TRP A 108 5.79 2.52 -2.14
N VAL A 109 5.26 1.84 -1.12
CA VAL A 109 5.38 0.38 -0.96
C VAL A 109 4.04 -0.32 -0.99
N VAL A 110 3.02 0.26 -0.34
CA VAL A 110 1.69 -0.34 -0.19
C VAL A 110 0.57 0.68 -0.41
N PRO A 111 -0.57 0.24 -0.95
CA PRO A 111 -1.71 1.11 -1.22
C PRO A 111 -2.50 1.39 0.07
N VAL A 112 -2.04 2.31 0.88
CA VAL A 112 -2.77 2.72 2.08
C VAL A 112 -3.86 3.70 1.68
N GLY A 113 -5.12 3.22 1.62
CA GLY A 113 -6.29 4.06 1.44
C GLY A 113 -6.74 4.68 2.77
N ARG A 114 -7.72 5.62 2.72
CA ARG A 114 -8.23 6.34 3.90
C ARG A 114 -8.78 5.46 5.02
N HIS A 115 -9.40 4.35 4.67
CA HIS A 115 -9.98 3.38 5.59
C HIS A 115 -9.21 2.06 5.58
N GLU A 116 -7.94 2.11 5.12
CA GLU A 116 -7.10 0.92 5.08
C GLU A 116 -6.62 0.56 6.49
N ARG A 117 -6.89 -0.68 6.88
CA ARG A 117 -6.58 -1.23 8.20
C ARG A 117 -5.73 -2.49 8.14
N ARG A 118 -5.17 -2.80 6.98
CA ARG A 118 -4.41 -4.03 6.76
C ARG A 118 -2.91 -3.85 6.86
N PHE A 119 -2.42 -2.61 6.94
CA PHE A 119 -0.99 -2.36 6.93
C PHE A 119 -0.54 -1.65 8.21
N LEU A 120 0.33 -2.30 8.98
CA LEU A 120 1.14 -1.64 9.99
C LEU A 120 2.42 -1.17 9.31
N VAL A 121 2.50 0.10 8.97
CA VAL A 121 3.67 0.67 8.30
C VAL A 121 4.58 1.32 9.33
N LEU A 122 5.85 0.89 9.34
CA LEU A 122 6.85 1.41 10.26
C LEU A 122 8.09 1.85 9.47
N ARG A 123 8.63 3.00 9.82
CA ARG A 123 9.92 3.47 9.31
C ARG A 123 11.03 3.00 10.24
N VAL A 124 11.99 2.26 9.69
CA VAL A 124 13.16 1.77 10.43
C VAL A 124 14.21 2.87 10.44
N GLY A 125 14.72 3.19 11.62
CA GLY A 125 15.78 4.18 11.79
C GLY A 125 17.17 3.59 11.50
N ARG A 126 18.15 4.47 11.25
CA ARG A 126 19.53 4.11 10.90
C ARG A 126 20.41 3.69 12.08
N GLY A 127 19.85 3.49 13.28
CA GLY A 127 20.60 3.36 14.52
C GLY A 127 21.69 2.28 14.54
N VAL A 128 21.50 1.18 13.81
CA VAL A 128 22.45 0.05 13.74
C VAL A 128 22.87 -0.26 12.30
N GLY A 129 22.54 0.60 11.35
CA GLY A 129 22.97 0.47 9.96
C GLY A 129 24.49 0.58 9.87
N GLY A 130 25.14 -0.46 9.34
CA GLY A 130 26.60 -0.49 9.21
C GLY A 130 27.39 -0.89 10.47
N ASP A 131 26.74 -1.11 11.62
CA ASP A 131 27.40 -1.67 12.83
C ASP A 131 27.54 -3.19 12.71
N LEU A 132 28.67 -3.64 12.16
CA LEU A 132 28.95 -5.06 11.96
C LEU A 132 29.03 -5.81 13.29
N ASP A 133 29.61 -5.23 14.32
CA ASP A 133 29.74 -5.85 15.64
C ASP A 133 28.37 -6.11 16.28
N PHE A 134 27.44 -5.16 16.12
CA PHE A 134 26.06 -5.35 16.56
C PHE A 134 25.41 -6.54 15.83
N TRP A 135 25.55 -6.61 14.51
CA TRP A 135 24.94 -7.67 13.72
C TRP A 135 25.55 -9.03 14.02
N ASP A 136 26.86 -9.13 14.17
CA ASP A 136 27.55 -10.37 14.52
C ASP A 136 27.12 -10.89 15.89
N ARG A 137 27.06 -10.02 16.90
CA ARG A 137 26.54 -10.39 18.22
C ARG A 137 25.09 -10.84 18.16
N MET A 138 24.23 -10.09 17.45
CA MET A 138 22.82 -10.42 17.31
C MET A 138 22.62 -11.78 16.65
N TYR A 139 23.30 -12.04 15.52
CA TYR A 139 23.20 -13.34 14.84
C TYR A 139 23.80 -14.49 15.66
N SER A 140 24.85 -14.25 16.42
CA SER A 140 25.43 -15.23 17.36
C SER A 140 24.41 -15.60 18.44
N VAL A 141 23.81 -14.62 19.11
CA VAL A 141 22.78 -14.87 20.13
C VAL A 141 21.56 -15.58 19.53
N MET A 142 21.14 -15.21 18.34
CA MET A 142 19.98 -15.82 17.65
C MET A 142 20.33 -17.11 16.92
N SER A 143 21.56 -17.65 17.07
CA SER A 143 21.94 -18.97 16.57
C SER A 143 21.33 -20.08 17.43
N ALA A 144 21.38 -21.32 16.93
CA ALA A 144 20.96 -22.50 17.69
C ALA A 144 21.75 -22.66 19.00
N ALA A 145 23.07 -22.38 18.99
CA ALA A 145 23.95 -22.44 20.15
C ALA A 145 23.74 -21.25 21.12
N GLY A 146 23.33 -20.10 20.62
CA GLY A 146 23.15 -18.88 21.43
C GLY A 146 21.90 -18.85 22.29
N GLY A 147 20.92 -19.74 22.06
CA GLY A 147 19.69 -19.86 22.86
C GLY A 147 18.66 -18.73 22.66
N GLY A 148 19.00 -17.68 21.91
CA GLY A 148 18.13 -16.50 21.73
C GLY A 148 16.81 -16.81 21.03
N LEU A 149 16.81 -17.75 20.07
CA LEU A 149 15.56 -18.19 19.42
C LEU A 149 14.60 -18.87 20.40
N GLY A 150 15.13 -19.71 21.32
CA GLY A 150 14.32 -20.35 22.36
C GLY A 150 13.71 -19.33 23.31
N ARG A 151 14.50 -18.34 23.74
CA ARG A 151 14.02 -17.25 24.58
C ARG A 151 12.97 -16.41 23.85
N MET A 152 13.22 -16.02 22.61
CA MET A 152 12.26 -15.29 21.79
C MET A 152 10.93 -16.03 21.64
N LEU A 153 10.97 -17.34 21.37
CA LEU A 153 9.77 -18.16 21.28
C LEU A 153 9.01 -18.18 22.62
N TRP A 154 9.75 -18.33 23.73
CA TRP A 154 9.13 -18.31 25.07
C TRP A 154 8.45 -16.96 25.34
N ASP A 155 9.14 -15.84 25.08
CA ASP A 155 8.60 -14.50 25.26
C ASP A 155 7.35 -14.28 24.41
N LEU A 156 7.38 -14.66 23.12
CA LEU A 156 6.22 -14.53 22.22
C LEU A 156 5.01 -15.38 22.67
N LYS A 157 5.23 -16.55 23.26
CA LYS A 157 4.15 -17.41 23.76
C LYS A 157 3.51 -16.86 25.05
N HIS A 158 4.26 -16.10 25.84
CA HIS A 158 3.80 -15.54 27.12
C HIS A 158 3.45 -14.05 27.03
N TYR A 159 3.73 -13.41 25.92
CA TYR A 159 3.38 -12.03 25.67
C TYR A 159 1.91 -11.91 25.27
N SER A 160 1.15 -11.16 26.05
CA SER A 160 -0.24 -10.83 25.75
C SER A 160 -0.36 -9.31 25.63
N PRO A 161 -0.42 -8.75 24.41
CA PRO A 161 -0.50 -7.31 24.22
C PRO A 161 -1.90 -6.82 24.60
N GLU A 162 -2.03 -6.13 25.74
CA GLU A 162 -3.28 -5.51 26.16
C GLU A 162 -3.75 -4.48 25.11
N GLY A 163 -5.01 -4.59 24.71
CA GLY A 163 -5.64 -3.65 23.76
C GLY A 163 -5.21 -3.77 22.31
N TRP A 164 -4.24 -4.65 21.99
CA TRP A 164 -3.86 -4.89 20.60
C TRP A 164 -4.92 -5.68 19.85
N ARG A 165 -5.27 -5.19 18.66
CA ARG A 165 -6.15 -5.89 17.72
C ARG A 165 -5.46 -5.99 16.37
N GLY A 166 -5.16 -7.20 15.92
CA GLY A 166 -4.48 -7.45 14.62
C GLY A 166 -5.19 -6.81 13.43
N ASN A 167 -6.51 -6.71 13.48
CA ASN A 167 -7.33 -6.09 12.43
C ASN A 167 -7.45 -4.56 12.51
N ARG A 168 -6.74 -3.91 13.43
CA ARG A 168 -6.75 -2.45 13.61
C ARG A 168 -5.35 -1.94 13.99
N PRO A 169 -4.34 -2.09 13.10
CA PRO A 169 -3.04 -1.51 13.35
C PRO A 169 -3.15 0.02 13.52
N PRO A 170 -2.33 0.63 14.36
CA PRO A 170 -2.31 2.07 14.53
C PRO A 170 -1.91 2.77 13.23
N MET A 171 -2.51 3.94 12.98
CA MET A 171 -2.12 4.83 11.91
C MET A 171 -0.81 5.53 12.31
N THR A 172 0.28 5.09 11.75
CA THR A 172 1.62 5.69 11.96
C THR A 172 1.86 6.85 11.00
N ASP A 173 2.89 7.66 11.25
CA ASP A 173 3.29 8.72 10.31
C ASP A 173 3.73 8.11 8.98
N ALA A 174 4.46 7.00 9.00
CA ALA A 174 4.83 6.27 7.78
C ALA A 174 3.60 5.75 7.01
N ALA A 175 2.53 5.34 7.71
CA ALA A 175 1.29 4.96 7.05
C ALA A 175 0.58 6.17 6.42
N ARG A 176 0.61 7.34 7.06
CA ARG A 176 0.08 8.60 6.49
C ARG A 176 0.86 9.00 5.23
N GLU A 177 2.19 8.91 5.27
CA GLU A 177 3.03 9.16 4.08
C GLU A 177 2.65 8.23 2.92
N GLN A 178 2.44 6.92 3.18
CA GLN A 178 1.98 5.98 2.14
C GLN A 178 0.59 6.36 1.61
N GLN A 179 -0.29 6.81 2.48
CA GLN A 179 -1.63 7.28 2.10
C GLN A 179 -1.54 8.49 1.18
N ASP A 180 -0.72 9.47 1.51
CA ASP A 180 -0.54 10.68 0.70
C ASP A 180 0.08 10.36 -0.66
N MET A 181 1.06 9.45 -0.72
CA MET A 181 1.63 8.96 -1.98
C MET A 181 0.65 8.16 -2.83
N GLY A 182 -0.31 7.48 -2.19
CA GLY A 182 -1.39 6.72 -2.84
C GLY A 182 -2.52 7.59 -3.39
N VAL A 183 -2.52 8.89 -3.13
CA VAL A 183 -3.53 9.82 -3.65
C VAL A 183 -3.46 9.86 -5.18
N GLU A 184 -4.59 9.60 -5.83
CA GLU A 184 -4.65 9.63 -7.29
C GLU A 184 -4.20 11.00 -7.83
N ARG A 185 -3.40 11.01 -8.89
CA ARG A 185 -2.77 12.23 -9.44
C ARG A 185 -3.74 13.37 -9.75
N TRP A 186 -4.92 13.04 -10.23
CA TRP A 186 -5.95 14.06 -10.47
C TRP A 186 -6.40 14.76 -9.16
N VAL A 187 -6.36 14.05 -8.02
CA VAL A 187 -6.64 14.64 -6.69
C VAL A 187 -5.49 15.53 -6.24
N GLN A 188 -4.24 15.08 -6.45
CA GLN A 188 -3.06 15.90 -6.16
C GLN A 188 -3.10 17.21 -6.96
N PHE A 189 -3.35 17.11 -8.27
CA PHE A 189 -3.51 18.26 -9.14
C PHE A 189 -4.59 19.24 -8.63
N LEU A 190 -5.78 18.74 -8.28
CA LEU A 190 -6.86 19.59 -7.78
C LEU A 190 -6.57 20.22 -6.41
N ARG A 191 -5.76 19.58 -5.58
CA ARG A 191 -5.28 20.15 -4.32
C ARG A 191 -4.29 21.31 -4.57
N GLU A 192 -3.34 21.11 -5.48
CA GLU A 192 -2.35 22.13 -5.84
C GLU A 192 -2.99 23.32 -6.60
N LEU A 193 -4.12 23.11 -7.24
CA LEU A 193 -4.86 24.17 -7.92
C LEU A 193 -5.47 25.18 -6.95
N GLU A 194 -5.52 24.86 -5.64
CA GLU A 194 -6.06 25.73 -4.58
C GLU A 194 -7.42 26.36 -4.95
N LEU A 195 -8.35 25.52 -5.41
CA LEU A 195 -9.67 25.94 -5.89
C LEU A 195 -10.38 26.84 -4.88
N ARG A 196 -10.89 27.95 -5.39
CA ARG A 196 -11.71 28.91 -4.63
C ARG A 196 -13.19 28.67 -4.87
N GLU A 197 -13.99 29.15 -3.93
CA GLU A 197 -15.45 29.16 -4.08
C GLU A 197 -15.85 30.00 -5.30
N ASP A 198 -16.82 29.50 -6.08
CA ASP A 198 -17.31 30.12 -7.32
C ASP A 198 -16.29 30.25 -8.46
N GLU A 199 -15.11 29.61 -8.35
CA GLU A 199 -14.10 29.64 -9.39
C GLU A 199 -14.56 28.89 -10.65
N GLU A 200 -14.31 29.46 -11.81
CA GLU A 200 -14.74 28.94 -13.10
C GLU A 200 -13.58 28.64 -14.03
N PHE A 201 -13.66 27.51 -14.71
CA PHE A 201 -12.70 27.11 -15.74
C PHE A 201 -13.42 26.68 -17.02
N TRP A 202 -12.79 26.93 -18.17
CA TRP A 202 -13.10 26.21 -19.38
C TRP A 202 -12.64 24.74 -19.23
N GLU A 203 -13.51 23.79 -19.58
CA GLU A 203 -13.20 22.37 -19.37
C GLU A 203 -11.95 21.92 -20.12
N ASP A 204 -11.77 22.36 -21.36
CA ASP A 204 -10.57 22.05 -22.14
C ASP A 204 -9.30 22.62 -21.50
N VAL A 205 -9.31 23.87 -21.04
CA VAL A 205 -8.18 24.52 -20.37
C VAL A 205 -7.83 23.82 -19.05
N LEU A 206 -8.81 23.47 -18.24
CA LEU A 206 -8.56 22.77 -16.97
C LEU A 206 -7.96 21.38 -17.22
N TYR A 207 -8.48 20.67 -18.25
CA TYR A 207 -7.94 19.36 -18.60
C TYR A 207 -6.52 19.46 -19.19
N GLU A 208 -6.23 20.45 -20.04
CA GLU A 208 -4.90 20.69 -20.56
C GLU A 208 -3.88 20.98 -19.44
N ARG A 209 -4.28 21.80 -18.44
CA ARG A 209 -3.46 22.06 -17.24
C ARG A 209 -3.19 20.76 -16.47
N TYR A 210 -4.22 19.93 -16.28
CA TYR A 210 -4.05 18.62 -15.64
C TYR A 210 -3.11 17.71 -16.43
N ALA A 211 -3.25 17.62 -17.74
CA ALA A 211 -2.41 16.77 -18.60
C ALA A 211 -0.94 17.21 -18.59
N ALA A 212 -0.69 18.53 -18.62
CA ALA A 212 0.65 19.10 -18.51
C ALA A 212 1.25 18.82 -17.14
N TRP A 213 0.53 19.10 -16.05
CA TRP A 213 0.94 18.81 -14.67
C TRP A 213 1.26 17.32 -14.47
N HIS A 214 0.40 16.44 -15.00
CA HIS A 214 0.59 14.99 -14.92
C HIS A 214 1.89 14.53 -15.59
N LYS A 215 2.24 15.14 -16.72
CA LYS A 215 3.49 14.85 -17.45
C LYS A 215 4.72 15.34 -16.67
N GLU A 216 4.65 16.54 -16.09
CA GLU A 216 5.75 17.13 -15.29
C GLU A 216 6.02 16.34 -14.02
N HIS A 217 4.97 15.82 -13.36
CA HIS A 217 5.08 15.06 -12.11
C HIS A 217 5.32 13.55 -12.33
N GLY A 218 5.95 13.17 -13.44
CA GLY A 218 6.47 11.81 -13.67
C GLY A 218 5.41 10.76 -13.99
N GLY A 219 4.31 11.15 -14.62
CA GLY A 219 3.33 10.21 -15.18
C GLY A 219 3.99 9.29 -16.22
N LYS A 220 4.28 8.03 -15.84
CA LYS A 220 4.84 7.01 -16.75
C LYS A 220 3.90 6.68 -17.91
N TRP A 221 2.61 6.85 -17.70
CA TRP A 221 1.53 6.68 -18.67
C TRP A 221 0.86 8.03 -18.89
N GLY A 222 0.29 8.25 -20.06
CA GLY A 222 -0.44 9.48 -20.35
C GLY A 222 -1.57 9.74 -19.32
N ALA A 223 -1.95 11.01 -19.14
CA ALA A 223 -3.09 11.37 -18.33
C ALA A 223 -4.35 10.63 -18.82
N GLU A 224 -5.25 10.29 -17.91
CA GLU A 224 -6.56 9.74 -18.26
C GLU A 224 -7.33 10.68 -19.21
N THR A 225 -8.27 10.14 -19.95
CA THR A 225 -9.07 10.96 -20.88
C THR A 225 -9.88 12.04 -20.16
N ALA A 226 -10.19 13.14 -20.82
CA ALA A 226 -11.01 14.23 -20.26
C ALA A 226 -12.35 13.73 -19.70
N VAL A 227 -12.97 12.73 -20.35
CA VAL A 227 -14.24 12.14 -19.87
C VAL A 227 -14.08 11.50 -18.50
N VAL A 228 -13.01 10.71 -18.31
CA VAL A 228 -12.72 10.04 -17.04
C VAL A 228 -12.35 11.07 -15.98
N PHE A 229 -11.49 12.03 -16.30
CA PHE A 229 -11.12 13.12 -15.42
C PHE A 229 -12.34 13.86 -14.87
N TYR A 230 -13.24 14.35 -15.74
CA TYR A 230 -14.43 15.08 -15.30
C TYR A 230 -15.45 14.22 -14.57
N LYS A 231 -15.57 12.94 -14.87
CA LYS A 231 -16.39 12.02 -14.06
C LYS A 231 -15.87 11.92 -12.62
N ARG A 232 -14.55 11.91 -12.43
CA ARG A 232 -13.90 11.89 -11.12
C ARG A 232 -14.03 13.24 -10.40
N VAL A 233 -13.78 14.34 -11.10
CA VAL A 233 -13.99 15.70 -10.59
C VAL A 233 -15.42 15.88 -10.08
N GLN A 234 -16.42 15.44 -10.84
CA GLN A 234 -17.83 15.54 -10.43
C GLN A 234 -18.14 14.68 -9.19
N ARG A 235 -17.45 13.56 -9.01
CA ARG A 235 -17.58 12.73 -7.80
C ARG A 235 -16.99 13.42 -6.57
N MET A 236 -15.87 14.12 -6.73
CA MET A 236 -15.23 14.86 -5.65
C MET A 236 -15.96 16.16 -5.32
N PHE A 237 -16.48 16.84 -6.33
CA PHE A 237 -17.23 18.08 -6.23
C PHE A 237 -18.66 17.91 -6.76
N PRO A 238 -19.55 17.24 -6.00
CA PRO A 238 -20.90 16.90 -6.47
C PRO A 238 -21.76 18.12 -6.79
N TRP A 239 -21.45 19.27 -6.20
CA TRP A 239 -22.14 20.53 -6.46
C TRP A 239 -21.51 21.38 -7.58
N ALA A 240 -20.39 20.94 -8.18
CA ALA A 240 -19.80 21.66 -9.30
C ALA A 240 -20.77 21.70 -10.48
N ILE A 241 -20.96 22.90 -11.01
CA ILE A 241 -21.92 23.18 -12.11
C ILE A 241 -21.17 23.09 -13.43
N ARG A 242 -21.59 22.21 -14.32
CA ARG A 242 -21.06 22.07 -15.68
C ARG A 242 -22.08 22.53 -16.71
N ASN A 243 -21.72 23.52 -17.50
CA ASN A 243 -22.55 24.11 -18.49
C ASN A 243 -21.87 24.19 -19.86
N ARG A 244 -22.66 24.18 -20.94
CA ARG A 244 -22.17 24.51 -22.30
C ARG A 244 -22.52 25.92 -22.65
N VAL A 245 -21.53 26.76 -22.77
CA VAL A 245 -21.66 28.19 -23.07
C VAL A 245 -21.43 28.42 -24.56
N LYS A 246 -22.29 29.25 -25.19
CA LYS A 246 -22.11 29.67 -26.58
C LYS A 246 -20.97 30.69 -26.64
N VAL A 247 -19.92 30.40 -27.38
CA VAL A 247 -18.72 31.26 -27.52
C VAL A 247 -18.64 31.96 -28.89
N SER A 248 -19.32 31.38 -29.91
CA SER A 248 -19.50 32.01 -31.24
C SER A 248 -20.67 31.32 -31.95
N GLU A 249 -21.05 31.82 -33.16
CA GLU A 249 -22.11 31.18 -33.95
C GLU A 249 -21.78 29.69 -34.20
N GLY A 250 -22.70 28.83 -33.71
CA GLY A 250 -22.59 27.36 -33.86
C GLY A 250 -21.62 26.66 -32.91
N LYS A 251 -20.75 27.38 -32.19
CA LYS A 251 -19.78 26.75 -31.27
C LYS A 251 -20.18 26.90 -29.81
N ARG A 252 -20.22 25.75 -29.10
CA ARG A 252 -20.40 25.71 -27.64
C ARG A 252 -19.16 25.11 -27.00
N ARG A 253 -18.74 25.70 -25.86
CA ARG A 253 -17.60 25.27 -25.08
C ARG A 253 -18.07 24.88 -23.68
N GLY A 254 -17.51 23.81 -23.11
CA GLY A 254 -17.82 23.37 -21.76
C GLY A 254 -17.18 24.28 -20.72
N ARG A 255 -17.93 24.65 -19.69
CA ARG A 255 -17.45 25.39 -18.53
C ARG A 255 -17.83 24.69 -17.25
N ILE A 256 -16.91 24.61 -16.31
CA ILE A 256 -17.15 24.10 -14.96
C ILE A 256 -16.98 25.22 -13.94
N LYS A 257 -17.92 25.32 -13.01
CA LYS A 257 -17.89 26.22 -11.86
C LYS A 257 -17.84 25.39 -10.59
N PHE A 258 -16.86 25.64 -9.74
CA PHE A 258 -16.72 24.96 -8.47
C PHE A 258 -17.52 25.69 -7.39
N VAL A 259 -18.50 24.99 -6.81
CA VAL A 259 -19.37 25.48 -5.75
C VAL A 259 -19.26 24.60 -4.54
N ARG A 260 -19.35 25.17 -3.33
CA ARG A 260 -19.19 24.45 -2.06
C ARG A 260 -17.87 23.66 -1.99
N VAL A 261 -16.78 24.30 -2.39
CA VAL A 261 -15.46 23.69 -2.46
C VAL A 261 -15.04 23.12 -1.12
N ALA A 262 -15.15 23.90 -0.05
CA ALA A 262 -14.77 23.47 1.30
C ALA A 262 -15.60 22.27 1.79
N GLU A 263 -16.90 22.23 1.50
CA GLU A 263 -17.81 21.14 1.86
C GLU A 263 -17.49 19.87 1.05
N SER A 264 -17.25 20.02 -0.26
CA SER A 264 -16.83 18.94 -1.14
C SER A 264 -15.52 18.30 -0.66
N LEU A 265 -14.54 19.12 -0.33
CA LEU A 265 -13.24 18.66 0.18
C LEU A 265 -13.40 17.93 1.53
N ARG A 266 -14.23 18.42 2.44
CA ARG A 266 -14.53 17.72 3.71
C ARG A 266 -15.16 16.34 3.46
N LEU A 267 -16.18 16.27 2.62
CA LEU A 267 -16.85 15.00 2.29
C LEU A 267 -15.94 14.00 1.58
N PHE A 268 -15.08 14.48 0.71
CA PHE A 268 -14.16 13.63 0.00
C PHE A 268 -12.94 13.26 0.84
N MET A 269 -12.51 14.13 1.76
CA MET A 269 -11.34 13.97 2.63
C MET A 269 -11.66 13.52 4.06
N GLY A 270 -12.88 13.58 4.54
CA GLY A 270 -13.43 13.07 5.81
C GLY A 270 -13.74 11.61 5.76
#